data_18c3334f1f987d7ea534ff7a96db35aa
#
_entry.id   18c3334f1f987d7ea534ff7a96db35aa
#
_cell.length_a   1.000
_cell.length_b   1.000
_cell.length_c   1.000
_cell.angle_alpha   90.00
_cell.angle_beta   90.00
_cell.angle_gamma   90.00
#
_symmetry.space_group_name_H-M   'P 1'
#
loop_
_entity.id
_entity.type
_entity.pdbx_description
1 polymer ?
#
loop_
_entity_poly.entity_id
_entity_poly.type
_entity_poly.pdbx_seq_one_letter_code
_entity_poly.pdbx_strand_id
1 'polypeptide(L)'
;MNNPNIYQLAVTGVQKLIPYKAGKPIEELERELGLTQIIKLASNENPLGPGKQAIAAIQKALPELALYPDGSGFHLKQALATKYALDASQITLGNGSNELLELVARAFLTPELEVVFSQHAFAVYPLVTQAVGATAVVVPAKEYGHDLAGMVQAVTAKTRLVFIANPNNPTGTLLAQAELEQFIGALPDNVICVLDEAYFEFVSQSAAINSIDWLKKFPNLIITRTFSKAYGLAGLRVGYSLSC
;
A
#
# COMPACT_ATOMS: atom_id res chain seq x y z
N MET A 1 8.82 44.37 4.22
CA MET A 1 9.49 43.04 4.29
C MET A 1 8.52 42.05 3.65
N ASN A 2 8.84 41.51 2.49
CA ASN A 2 8.01 40.47 1.87
C ASN A 2 8.11 39.21 2.74
N ASN A 3 7.05 38.91 3.46
CA ASN A 3 6.95 37.64 4.21
C ASN A 3 6.96 36.51 3.18
N PRO A 4 7.98 35.63 3.14
CA PRO A 4 7.99 34.55 2.17
C PRO A 4 6.75 33.68 2.40
N ASN A 5 6.00 33.43 1.33
CA ASN A 5 4.88 32.50 1.40
C ASN A 5 5.44 31.11 1.76
N ILE A 6 5.08 30.58 2.92
CA ILE A 6 5.60 29.30 3.44
C ILE A 6 5.42 28.14 2.43
N TYR A 7 4.39 28.20 1.59
CA TYR A 7 4.18 27.19 0.52
C TYR A 7 5.31 27.18 -0.52
N GLN A 8 5.98 28.31 -0.74
CA GLN A 8 7.12 28.39 -1.66
C GLN A 8 8.40 27.79 -1.08
N LEU A 9 8.45 27.56 0.23
CA LEU A 9 9.58 26.91 0.91
C LEU A 9 9.47 25.38 0.88
N ALA A 10 8.30 24.83 0.56
CA ALA A 10 8.15 23.38 0.40
C ALA A 10 8.94 22.87 -0.81
N VAL A 11 9.33 21.59 -0.79
CA VAL A 11 9.95 20.95 -1.95
C VAL A 11 8.99 20.95 -3.15
N THR A 12 9.55 21.08 -4.36
CA THR A 12 8.77 21.31 -5.59
C THR A 12 7.66 20.27 -5.82
N GLY A 13 7.92 19.00 -5.49
CA GLY A 13 6.94 17.91 -5.62
C GLY A 13 5.70 18.12 -4.74
N VAL A 14 5.89 18.67 -3.55
CA VAL A 14 4.80 18.93 -2.58
C VAL A 14 3.99 20.18 -2.92
N GLN A 15 4.61 21.23 -3.49
CA GLN A 15 3.93 22.50 -3.79
C GLN A 15 2.67 22.35 -4.66
N LYS A 16 2.65 21.36 -5.55
CA LYS A 16 1.54 21.11 -6.50
C LYS A 16 0.72 19.88 -6.14
N LEU A 17 0.97 19.28 -4.98
CA LEU A 17 0.31 18.05 -4.57
C LEU A 17 -1.15 18.33 -4.19
N ILE A 18 -2.07 17.60 -4.84
CA ILE A 18 -3.49 17.63 -4.50
C ILE A 18 -3.72 16.55 -3.45
N PRO A 19 -4.14 16.92 -2.22
CA PRO A 19 -4.40 15.93 -1.18
C PRO A 19 -5.43 14.88 -1.61
N TYR A 20 -5.19 13.65 -1.22
CA TYR A 20 -6.16 12.57 -1.43
C TYR A 20 -7.46 12.90 -0.69
N LYS A 21 -8.58 12.88 -1.43
CA LYS A 21 -9.91 13.01 -0.83
C LYS A 21 -10.38 11.63 -0.42
N ALA A 22 -10.27 11.31 0.86
CA ALA A 22 -10.85 10.09 1.41
C ALA A 22 -12.37 10.08 1.28
N GLY A 23 -12.99 8.90 1.36
CA GLY A 23 -14.45 8.80 1.47
C GLY A 23 -14.96 9.60 2.67
N LYS A 24 -16.08 10.30 2.50
CA LYS A 24 -16.66 11.18 3.52
C LYS A 24 -17.00 10.41 4.80
N PRO A 25 -16.58 10.88 5.99
CA PRO A 25 -16.99 10.28 7.26
C PRO A 25 -18.51 10.32 7.46
N ILE A 26 -19.06 9.32 8.16
CA ILE A 26 -20.51 9.26 8.45
C ILE A 26 -20.94 10.49 9.22
N GLU A 27 -20.21 10.83 10.29
CA GLU A 27 -20.54 11.97 11.16
C GLU A 27 -20.52 13.32 10.42
N GLU A 28 -19.71 13.45 9.39
CA GLU A 28 -19.67 14.66 8.55
C GLU A 28 -20.96 14.76 7.74
N LEU A 29 -21.39 13.65 7.12
CA LEU A 29 -22.61 13.63 6.33
C LEU A 29 -23.86 13.78 7.20
N GLU A 30 -23.88 13.19 8.40
CA GLU A 30 -24.93 13.39 9.41
C GLU A 30 -25.09 14.88 9.78
N ARG A 31 -23.97 15.56 10.06
CA ARG A 31 -23.99 17.00 10.39
C ARG A 31 -24.49 17.86 9.23
N GLU A 32 -24.12 17.52 8.01
CA GLU A 32 -24.49 18.31 6.83
C GLU A 32 -25.97 18.13 6.43
N LEU A 33 -26.48 16.91 6.50
CA LEU A 33 -27.79 16.55 5.97
C LEU A 33 -28.84 16.27 7.05
N GLY A 34 -28.46 16.25 8.34
CA GLY A 34 -29.36 15.93 9.44
C GLY A 34 -29.88 14.48 9.42
N LEU A 35 -29.15 13.57 8.77
CA LEU A 35 -29.52 12.15 8.68
C LEU A 35 -29.02 11.39 9.90
N THR A 36 -29.77 10.36 10.33
CA THR A 36 -29.43 9.53 11.49
C THR A 36 -29.11 8.07 11.12
N GLN A 37 -29.31 7.67 9.88
CA GLN A 37 -29.05 6.32 9.39
C GLN A 37 -28.37 6.40 8.03
N ILE A 38 -27.05 6.32 8.04
CA ILE A 38 -26.22 6.38 6.83
C ILE A 38 -25.52 5.04 6.60
N ILE A 39 -25.69 4.47 5.42
CA ILE A 39 -24.93 3.29 4.98
C ILE A 39 -23.71 3.77 4.20
N LYS A 40 -22.53 3.60 4.78
CA LYS A 40 -21.26 3.94 4.13
C LYS A 40 -20.77 2.76 3.30
N LEU A 41 -20.69 2.95 1.99
CA LEU A 41 -20.15 1.97 1.03
C LEU A 41 -18.78 2.42 0.46
N ALA A 42 -18.24 3.53 0.96
CA ALA A 42 -16.94 4.08 0.56
C ALA A 42 -15.82 3.52 1.46
N SER A 43 -14.56 3.73 0.99
CA SER A 43 -13.30 3.40 1.69
C SER A 43 -12.98 1.90 1.80
N ASN A 44 -13.80 1.02 1.24
CA ASN A 44 -13.60 -0.44 1.29
C ASN A 44 -13.33 -0.95 2.73
N GLU A 45 -14.09 -0.41 3.69
CA GLU A 45 -14.07 -0.85 5.08
C GLU A 45 -14.80 -2.20 5.20
N ASN A 46 -14.40 -3.03 6.18
CA ASN A 46 -15.08 -4.29 6.42
C ASN A 46 -16.36 -4.07 7.27
N PRO A 47 -17.57 -4.26 6.70
CA PRO A 47 -18.81 -4.02 7.43
C PRO A 47 -19.05 -5.03 8.58
N LEU A 48 -18.34 -6.17 8.57
CA LEU A 48 -18.41 -7.16 9.65
C LEU A 48 -17.60 -6.75 10.88
N GLY A 49 -16.77 -5.71 10.75
CA GLY A 49 -15.87 -5.24 11.82
C GLY A 49 -14.73 -6.20 12.14
N PRO A 50 -13.98 -5.92 13.22
CA PRO A 50 -12.85 -6.73 13.66
C PRO A 50 -13.29 -8.02 14.36
N GLY A 51 -12.42 -9.04 14.34
CA GLY A 51 -12.63 -10.29 15.05
C GLY A 51 -12.70 -10.10 16.58
N LYS A 52 -13.50 -10.93 17.27
CA LYS A 52 -13.71 -10.84 18.74
C LYS A 52 -12.40 -10.89 19.53
N GLN A 53 -11.44 -11.70 19.11
CA GLN A 53 -10.12 -11.81 19.77
C GLN A 53 -9.32 -10.50 19.66
N ALA A 54 -9.37 -9.83 18.51
CA ALA A 54 -8.70 -8.54 18.32
C ALA A 54 -9.35 -7.46 19.22
N ILE A 55 -10.68 -7.41 19.30
CA ILE A 55 -11.39 -6.50 20.20
C ILE A 55 -10.97 -6.74 21.66
N ALA A 56 -10.97 -7.99 22.11
CA ALA A 56 -10.57 -8.33 23.49
C ALA A 56 -9.11 -7.94 23.79
N ALA A 57 -8.20 -8.13 22.83
CA ALA A 57 -6.80 -7.73 22.98
C ALA A 57 -6.65 -6.20 23.07
N ILE A 58 -7.39 -5.44 22.27
CA ILE A 58 -7.42 -3.98 22.32
C ILE A 58 -7.92 -3.50 23.67
N GLN A 59 -9.05 -4.03 24.16
CA GLN A 59 -9.62 -3.68 25.45
C GLN A 59 -8.65 -3.95 26.60
N LYS A 60 -7.91 -5.07 26.54
CA LYS A 60 -6.89 -5.40 27.54
C LYS A 60 -5.72 -4.41 27.53
N ALA A 61 -5.35 -3.85 26.38
CA ALA A 61 -4.24 -2.92 26.24
C ALA A 61 -4.60 -1.46 26.62
N LEU A 62 -5.89 -1.10 26.71
CA LEU A 62 -6.30 0.28 27.01
C LEU A 62 -5.69 0.88 28.29
N PRO A 63 -5.53 0.13 29.43
CA PRO A 63 -4.88 0.70 30.62
C PRO A 63 -3.42 1.09 30.43
N GLU A 64 -2.75 0.56 29.41
CA GLU A 64 -1.31 0.79 29.13
C GLU A 64 -1.06 1.93 28.13
N LEU A 65 -2.10 2.67 27.72
CA LEU A 65 -2.00 3.75 26.72
C LEU A 65 -1.01 4.87 27.08
N ALA A 66 -0.67 5.03 28.36
CA ALA A 66 0.33 6.00 28.82
C ALA A 66 1.77 5.57 28.52
N LEU A 67 1.99 4.31 28.14
CA LEU A 67 3.31 3.75 27.87
C LEU A 67 3.58 3.73 26.36
N TYR A 68 4.82 4.01 25.97
CA TYR A 68 5.22 3.80 24.58
C TYR A 68 5.16 2.31 24.22
N PRO A 69 4.67 1.96 23.02
CA PRO A 69 4.75 0.58 22.56
C PRO A 69 6.21 0.20 22.28
N ASP A 70 6.47 -1.12 22.20
CA ASP A 70 7.74 -1.62 21.70
C ASP A 70 7.98 -1.15 20.27
N GLY A 71 8.96 -0.27 20.08
CA GLY A 71 9.30 0.32 18.78
C GLY A 71 9.80 -0.71 17.75
N SER A 72 10.26 -1.90 18.20
CA SER A 72 10.65 -2.99 17.30
C SER A 72 9.43 -3.74 16.72
N GLY A 73 8.26 -3.65 17.37
CA GLY A 73 7.07 -4.43 17.04
C GLY A 73 7.27 -5.94 17.19
N PHE A 74 8.11 -6.35 18.14
CA PHE A 74 8.59 -7.72 18.32
C PHE A 74 7.47 -8.77 18.22
N HIS A 75 6.42 -8.65 19.02
CA HIS A 75 5.35 -9.65 19.07
C HIS A 75 4.63 -9.81 17.72
N LEU A 76 4.32 -8.71 17.05
CA LEU A 76 3.66 -8.76 15.74
C LEU A 76 4.59 -9.32 14.67
N LYS A 77 5.85 -8.90 14.63
CA LYS A 77 6.84 -9.44 13.71
C LYS A 77 7.06 -10.94 13.91
N GLN A 78 7.15 -11.42 15.16
CA GLN A 78 7.29 -12.84 15.44
C GLN A 78 6.05 -13.64 15.00
N ALA A 79 4.85 -13.12 15.24
CA ALA A 79 3.61 -13.77 14.79
C ALA A 79 3.53 -13.86 13.25
N LEU A 80 3.92 -12.79 12.54
CA LEU A 80 3.97 -12.77 11.08
C LEU A 80 5.09 -13.68 10.54
N ALA A 81 6.27 -13.66 11.15
CA ALA A 81 7.40 -14.52 10.81
C ALA A 81 7.01 -16.02 10.91
N THR A 82 6.35 -16.39 12.01
CA THR A 82 5.82 -17.76 12.19
C THR A 82 4.76 -18.09 11.15
N LYS A 83 3.82 -17.18 10.90
CA LYS A 83 2.72 -17.38 9.92
C LYS A 83 3.22 -17.62 8.52
N TYR A 84 4.29 -16.93 8.11
CA TYR A 84 4.80 -16.93 6.73
C TYR A 84 6.09 -17.71 6.54
N ALA A 85 6.62 -18.33 7.61
CA ALA A 85 7.90 -19.02 7.61
C ALA A 85 9.06 -18.11 7.11
N LEU A 86 9.09 -16.87 7.59
CA LEU A 86 10.08 -15.84 7.28
C LEU A 86 10.91 -15.51 8.52
N ASP A 87 12.04 -14.81 8.33
CA ASP A 87 12.75 -14.16 9.42
C ASP A 87 12.07 -12.83 9.79
N ALA A 88 12.08 -12.44 11.06
CA ALA A 88 11.50 -11.19 11.52
C ALA A 88 12.20 -9.94 10.92
N SER A 89 13.44 -10.05 10.47
CA SER A 89 14.18 -9.00 9.77
C SER A 89 13.62 -8.71 8.37
N GLN A 90 12.92 -9.68 7.77
CA GLN A 90 12.24 -9.54 6.48
C GLN A 90 10.89 -8.78 6.57
N ILE A 91 10.49 -8.37 7.78
CA ILE A 91 9.19 -7.75 8.05
C ILE A 91 9.39 -6.31 8.50
N THR A 92 8.78 -5.37 7.77
CA THR A 92 8.70 -3.97 8.17
C THR A 92 7.25 -3.63 8.50
N LEU A 93 7.02 -2.99 9.65
CA LEU A 93 5.71 -2.52 10.08
C LEU A 93 5.51 -1.05 9.68
N GLY A 94 4.26 -0.66 9.46
CA GLY A 94 3.91 0.71 9.11
C GLY A 94 2.50 1.09 9.58
N ASN A 95 2.22 2.38 9.55
CA ASN A 95 0.92 2.99 9.86
C ASN A 95 -0.11 2.74 8.72
N GLY A 96 -0.49 1.48 8.56
CA GLY A 96 -1.15 0.95 7.36
C GLY A 96 -0.14 0.72 6.22
N SER A 97 -0.59 0.05 5.15
CA SER A 97 0.24 -0.14 3.96
C SER A 97 0.62 1.18 3.26
N ASN A 98 -0.19 2.23 3.42
CA ASN A 98 0.11 3.55 2.83
C ASN A 98 1.47 4.10 3.25
N GLU A 99 1.80 4.03 4.55
CA GLU A 99 3.11 4.47 5.03
C GLU A 99 4.24 3.66 4.43
N LEU A 100 4.05 2.35 4.27
CA LEU A 100 5.06 1.48 3.65
C LEU A 100 5.33 1.86 2.19
N LEU A 101 4.28 2.20 1.42
CA LEU A 101 4.42 2.71 0.06
C LEU A 101 5.20 4.03 0.03
N GLU A 102 4.94 4.92 0.98
CA GLU A 102 5.67 6.18 1.13
C GLU A 102 7.14 5.94 1.53
N LEU A 103 7.39 5.07 2.51
CA LEU A 103 8.75 4.73 2.96
C LEU A 103 9.57 4.13 1.82
N VAL A 104 8.99 3.23 1.01
CA VAL A 104 9.65 2.68 -0.18
C VAL A 104 9.97 3.80 -1.18
N ALA A 105 9.02 4.69 -1.46
CA ALA A 105 9.27 5.82 -2.36
C ALA A 105 10.41 6.72 -1.84
N ARG A 106 10.41 7.05 -0.55
CA ARG A 106 11.47 7.88 0.07
C ARG A 106 12.83 7.19 0.12
N ALA A 107 12.86 5.86 0.29
CA ALA A 107 14.11 5.11 0.38
C ALA A 107 14.81 4.94 -0.97
N PHE A 108 14.04 4.84 -2.07
CA PHE A 108 14.58 4.41 -3.35
C PHE A 108 14.43 5.42 -4.50
N LEU A 109 13.70 6.53 -4.28
CA LEU A 109 13.48 7.53 -5.33
C LEU A 109 14.20 8.84 -5.06
N THR A 110 14.64 9.44 -6.16
CA THR A 110 15.09 10.84 -6.26
C THR A 110 14.31 11.51 -7.40
N PRO A 111 14.38 12.85 -7.54
CA PRO A 111 13.69 13.55 -8.63
C PRO A 111 14.12 13.13 -10.07
N GLU A 112 15.28 12.52 -10.21
CA GLU A 112 15.82 12.05 -11.50
C GLU A 112 15.31 10.68 -11.92
N LEU A 113 14.64 9.96 -10.99
CA LEU A 113 14.17 8.60 -11.19
C LEU A 113 12.69 8.53 -11.60
N GLU A 114 12.32 7.37 -12.11
CA GLU A 114 10.98 7.10 -12.63
C GLU A 114 10.29 5.98 -11.85
N VAL A 115 8.96 6.08 -11.81
CA VAL A 115 8.08 5.06 -11.22
C VAL A 115 7.03 4.65 -12.23
N VAL A 116 6.91 3.36 -12.49
CA VAL A 116 5.93 2.79 -13.42
C VAL A 116 4.73 2.26 -12.64
N PHE A 117 3.52 2.63 -13.07
CA PHE A 117 2.26 2.06 -12.58
C PHE A 117 1.13 2.21 -13.60
N SER A 118 0.04 1.45 -13.43
CA SER A 118 -1.10 1.46 -14.35
C SER A 118 -1.94 2.73 -14.20
N GLN A 119 -2.67 3.09 -15.27
CA GLN A 119 -3.61 4.21 -15.32
C GLN A 119 -4.66 4.17 -14.21
N HIS A 120 -5.22 3.00 -13.92
CA HIS A 120 -6.18 2.80 -12.84
C HIS A 120 -5.50 2.25 -11.60
N ALA A 121 -4.49 2.98 -11.10
CA ALA A 121 -3.73 2.62 -9.91
C ALA A 121 -4.34 3.20 -8.65
N PHE A 122 -3.98 2.61 -7.51
CA PHE A 122 -4.31 3.16 -6.21
C PHE A 122 -3.72 4.58 -6.06
N ALA A 123 -4.54 5.51 -5.58
CA ALA A 123 -4.22 6.94 -5.56
C ALA A 123 -2.93 7.30 -4.81
N VAL A 124 -2.45 6.44 -3.92
CA VAL A 124 -1.21 6.68 -3.16
C VAL A 124 0.02 6.60 -4.06
N TYR A 125 0.04 5.77 -5.10
CA TYR A 125 1.23 5.63 -5.96
C TYR A 125 1.62 6.95 -6.67
N PRO A 126 0.71 7.63 -7.40
CA PRO A 126 1.04 8.94 -7.96
C PRO A 126 1.36 9.99 -6.89
N LEU A 127 0.68 9.97 -5.73
CA LEU A 127 0.90 10.93 -4.66
C LEU A 127 2.30 10.83 -4.04
N VAL A 128 2.75 9.62 -3.70
CA VAL A 128 4.10 9.43 -3.14
C VAL A 128 5.18 9.69 -4.18
N THR A 129 4.95 9.33 -5.45
CA THR A 129 5.86 9.64 -6.56
C THR A 129 6.05 11.14 -6.72
N GLN A 130 4.94 11.89 -6.73
CA GLN A 130 4.98 13.35 -6.83
C GLN A 130 5.61 13.99 -5.60
N ALA A 131 5.30 13.50 -4.38
CA ALA A 131 5.82 14.07 -3.14
C ALA A 131 7.35 14.03 -3.06
N VAL A 132 7.98 12.97 -3.56
CA VAL A 132 9.45 12.86 -3.63
C VAL A 132 10.04 13.55 -4.86
N GLY A 133 9.20 14.05 -5.76
CA GLY A 133 9.61 14.75 -6.98
C GLY A 133 9.99 13.84 -8.14
N ALA A 134 9.81 12.52 -8.02
CA ALA A 134 10.12 11.56 -9.08
C ALA A 134 9.10 11.63 -10.24
N THR A 135 9.46 11.08 -11.37
CA THR A 135 8.63 11.08 -12.58
C THR A 135 7.68 9.88 -12.58
N ALA A 136 6.39 10.13 -12.71
CA ALA A 136 5.39 9.08 -12.89
C ALA A 136 5.30 8.66 -14.37
N VAL A 137 5.53 7.39 -14.66
CA VAL A 137 5.32 6.76 -15.97
C VAL A 137 4.03 5.94 -15.88
N VAL A 138 2.94 6.53 -16.33
CA VAL A 138 1.60 5.94 -16.25
C VAL A 138 1.32 5.14 -17.52
N VAL A 139 1.17 3.82 -17.36
CA VAL A 139 0.86 2.91 -18.47
C VAL A 139 -0.66 2.82 -18.65
N PRO A 140 -1.19 2.99 -19.87
CA PRO A 140 -2.62 2.82 -20.15
C PRO A 140 -3.12 1.47 -19.67
N ALA A 141 -4.31 1.45 -19.08
CA ALA A 141 -4.91 0.21 -18.59
C ALA A 141 -5.45 -0.64 -19.76
N LYS A 142 -5.37 -1.95 -19.60
CA LYS A 142 -6.01 -2.90 -20.49
C LYS A 142 -7.19 -3.54 -19.76
N GLU A 143 -8.40 -3.35 -20.30
CA GLU A 143 -9.64 -3.88 -19.69
C GLU A 143 -9.77 -3.52 -18.20
N TYR A 144 -9.45 -2.28 -17.84
CA TYR A 144 -9.39 -1.76 -16.46
C TYR A 144 -8.34 -2.42 -15.56
N GLY A 145 -7.55 -3.37 -16.06
CA GLY A 145 -6.46 -4.04 -15.35
C GLY A 145 -5.08 -3.50 -15.70
N HIS A 146 -4.07 -4.18 -15.23
CA HIS A 146 -2.68 -3.87 -15.56
C HIS A 146 -2.32 -4.42 -16.95
N ASP A 147 -1.76 -3.60 -17.83
CA ASP A 147 -1.07 -4.06 -19.03
C ASP A 147 0.39 -4.39 -18.68
N LEU A 148 0.64 -5.63 -18.24
CA LEU A 148 1.96 -6.07 -17.80
C LEU A 148 3.01 -5.95 -18.90
N ALA A 149 2.66 -6.24 -20.16
CA ALA A 149 3.57 -6.11 -21.29
C ALA A 149 3.93 -4.63 -21.54
N GLY A 150 2.92 -3.74 -21.52
CA GLY A 150 3.14 -2.30 -21.61
C GLY A 150 3.96 -1.76 -20.45
N MET A 151 3.78 -2.28 -19.24
CA MET A 151 4.55 -1.87 -18.07
C MET A 151 6.02 -2.28 -18.18
N VAL A 152 6.34 -3.48 -18.68
CA VAL A 152 7.73 -3.90 -18.96
C VAL A 152 8.36 -3.00 -20.03
N GLN A 153 7.63 -2.70 -21.11
CA GLN A 153 8.12 -1.81 -22.19
C GLN A 153 8.35 -0.37 -21.72
N ALA A 154 7.63 0.08 -20.71
CA ALA A 154 7.76 1.42 -20.14
C ALA A 154 8.96 1.56 -19.19
N VAL A 155 9.63 0.46 -18.83
CA VAL A 155 10.83 0.49 -17.97
C VAL A 155 11.99 1.08 -18.76
N THR A 156 12.65 2.09 -18.17
CA THR A 156 13.83 2.76 -18.71
C THR A 156 15.04 2.61 -17.77
N ALA A 157 16.18 3.10 -18.17
CA ALA A 157 17.35 3.16 -17.28
C ALA A 157 17.15 4.04 -16.02
N LYS A 158 16.12 4.92 -16.03
CA LYS A 158 15.75 5.77 -14.90
C LYS A 158 14.71 5.12 -13.99
N THR A 159 14.03 4.08 -14.44
CA THR A 159 13.02 3.40 -13.64
C THR A 159 13.65 2.75 -12.43
N ARG A 160 13.10 3.03 -11.24
CA ARG A 160 13.54 2.46 -9.98
C ARG A 160 12.45 1.67 -9.26
N LEU A 161 11.19 2.08 -9.38
CA LEU A 161 10.06 1.40 -8.78
C LEU A 161 8.99 1.04 -9.81
N VAL A 162 8.34 -0.09 -9.59
CA VAL A 162 7.10 -0.47 -10.25
C VAL A 162 6.08 -0.81 -9.17
N PHE A 163 4.91 -0.17 -9.21
CA PHE A 163 3.80 -0.51 -8.31
C PHE A 163 2.75 -1.35 -9.02
N ILE A 164 2.38 -2.48 -8.42
CA ILE A 164 1.29 -3.35 -8.86
C ILE A 164 0.41 -3.70 -7.68
N ALA A 165 -0.89 -3.42 -7.77
CA ALA A 165 -1.88 -3.92 -6.81
C ALA A 165 -2.53 -5.20 -7.34
N ASN A 166 -2.58 -6.25 -6.53
CA ASN A 166 -3.24 -7.51 -6.91
C ASN A 166 -3.91 -8.19 -5.71
N PRO A 167 -5.26 -8.15 -5.63
CA PRO A 167 -6.23 -7.50 -6.54
C PRO A 167 -6.09 -5.98 -6.65
N ASN A 168 -6.40 -5.44 -7.83
CA ASN A 168 -6.27 -4.01 -8.07
C ASN A 168 -7.35 -3.18 -7.35
N ASN A 169 -6.98 -2.02 -6.88
CA ASN A 169 -7.85 -0.97 -6.39
C ASN A 169 -7.71 0.26 -7.33
N PRO A 170 -8.81 0.74 -7.96
CA PRO A 170 -10.21 0.54 -7.59
C PRO A 170 -10.96 -0.53 -8.41
N THR A 171 -10.36 -1.16 -9.40
CA THR A 171 -11.07 -1.90 -10.45
C THR A 171 -11.42 -3.33 -10.08
N GLY A 172 -10.77 -3.91 -9.05
CA GLY A 172 -10.99 -5.27 -8.59
C GLY A 172 -10.44 -6.36 -9.53
N THR A 173 -9.70 -5.98 -10.57
CA THR A 173 -9.08 -6.96 -11.48
C THR A 173 -8.01 -7.77 -10.76
N LEU A 174 -7.88 -9.03 -11.15
CA LEU A 174 -6.94 -9.99 -10.57
C LEU A 174 -6.07 -10.58 -11.66
N LEU A 175 -4.76 -10.50 -11.49
CA LEU A 175 -3.77 -11.14 -12.36
C LEU A 175 -3.53 -12.58 -11.92
N ALA A 176 -3.31 -13.46 -12.89
CA ALA A 176 -2.94 -14.83 -12.60
C ALA A 176 -1.49 -14.95 -12.08
N GLN A 177 -1.23 -15.99 -11.28
CA GLN A 177 0.09 -16.23 -10.70
C GLN A 177 1.20 -16.24 -11.75
N ALA A 178 1.00 -16.98 -12.85
CA ALA A 178 2.01 -17.15 -13.89
C ALA A 178 2.33 -15.82 -14.60
N GLU A 179 1.32 -14.99 -14.86
CA GLU A 179 1.49 -13.69 -15.50
C GLU A 179 2.30 -12.73 -14.61
N LEU A 180 1.98 -12.70 -13.32
CA LEU A 180 2.67 -11.85 -12.34
C LEU A 180 4.12 -12.32 -12.12
N GLU A 181 4.34 -13.63 -12.01
CA GLU A 181 5.67 -14.19 -11.83
C GLU A 181 6.56 -13.91 -13.05
N GLN A 182 6.02 -14.08 -14.25
CA GLN A 182 6.71 -13.75 -15.49
C GLN A 182 7.04 -12.25 -15.55
N PHE A 183 6.09 -11.41 -15.18
CA PHE A 183 6.28 -9.96 -15.16
C PHE A 183 7.41 -9.55 -14.21
N ILE A 184 7.39 -10.03 -12.95
CA ILE A 184 8.41 -9.69 -11.96
C ILE A 184 9.80 -10.18 -12.45
N GLY A 185 9.86 -11.38 -13.03
CA GLY A 185 11.09 -11.95 -13.59
C GLY A 185 11.62 -11.24 -14.85
N ALA A 186 10.79 -10.43 -15.51
CA ALA A 186 11.20 -9.62 -16.67
C ALA A 186 11.74 -8.22 -16.27
N LEU A 187 11.58 -7.81 -15.02
CA LEU A 187 12.10 -6.53 -14.53
C LEU A 187 13.61 -6.62 -14.31
N PRO A 188 14.39 -5.57 -14.65
CA PRO A 188 15.80 -5.49 -14.30
C PRO A 188 16.06 -5.57 -12.79
N ASP A 189 17.17 -6.15 -12.36
CA ASP A 189 17.54 -6.33 -10.95
C ASP A 189 17.58 -5.03 -10.14
N ASN A 190 17.82 -3.89 -10.80
CA ASN A 190 17.86 -2.57 -10.17
C ASN A 190 16.48 -1.88 -10.12
N VAL A 191 15.42 -2.54 -10.55
CA VAL A 191 14.02 -2.07 -10.48
C VAL A 191 13.29 -2.86 -9.40
N ILE A 192 12.81 -2.15 -8.39
CA ILE A 192 12.05 -2.76 -7.28
C ILE A 192 10.59 -2.90 -7.71
N CYS A 193 10.05 -4.10 -7.59
CA CYS A 193 8.62 -4.37 -7.73
C CYS A 193 7.94 -4.31 -6.36
N VAL A 194 6.98 -3.41 -6.19
CA VAL A 194 6.11 -3.36 -5.01
C VAL A 194 4.79 -4.00 -5.37
N LEU A 195 4.55 -5.20 -4.86
CA LEU A 195 3.30 -5.93 -5.00
C LEU A 195 2.40 -5.60 -3.81
N ASP A 196 1.38 -4.77 -4.07
CA ASP A 196 0.41 -4.35 -3.06
C ASP A 196 -0.74 -5.37 -2.98
N GLU A 197 -0.74 -6.15 -1.93
CA GLU A 197 -1.70 -7.20 -1.63
C GLU A 197 -2.71 -6.79 -0.54
N ALA A 198 -3.13 -5.52 -0.54
CA ALA A 198 -4.09 -5.02 0.46
C ALA A 198 -5.43 -5.79 0.47
N TYR A 199 -5.76 -6.48 -0.61
CA TYR A 199 -7.01 -7.26 -0.77
C TYR A 199 -6.76 -8.77 -0.95
N PHE A 200 -5.58 -9.25 -0.61
CA PHE A 200 -5.18 -10.65 -0.77
C PHE A 200 -6.15 -11.64 -0.10
N GLU A 201 -6.64 -11.32 1.09
CA GLU A 201 -7.53 -12.19 1.86
C GLU A 201 -8.93 -12.36 1.22
N PHE A 202 -9.30 -11.53 0.25
CA PHE A 202 -10.57 -11.65 -0.49
C PHE A 202 -10.47 -12.58 -1.72
N VAL A 203 -9.26 -13.00 -2.07
CA VAL A 203 -9.04 -13.91 -3.21
C VAL A 203 -9.42 -15.33 -2.81
N SER A 204 -10.18 -16.02 -3.69
CA SER A 204 -10.52 -17.42 -3.46
C SER A 204 -9.26 -18.31 -3.40
N GLN A 205 -9.32 -19.41 -2.65
CA GLN A 205 -8.17 -20.31 -2.54
C GLN A 205 -7.68 -20.83 -3.89
N SER A 206 -8.59 -21.04 -4.86
CA SER A 206 -8.24 -21.52 -6.20
C SER A 206 -7.51 -20.50 -7.08
N ALA A 207 -7.65 -19.20 -6.75
CA ALA A 207 -7.02 -18.09 -7.47
C ALA A 207 -5.92 -17.40 -6.65
N ALA A 208 -5.72 -17.82 -5.39
CA ALA A 208 -4.70 -17.24 -4.51
C ALA A 208 -3.29 -17.55 -5.03
N ILE A 209 -2.45 -16.53 -5.04
CA ILE A 209 -1.04 -16.65 -5.40
C ILE A 209 -0.18 -16.84 -4.15
N ASN A 210 0.89 -17.62 -4.27
CA ASN A 210 1.88 -17.75 -3.19
C ASN A 210 3.06 -16.81 -3.43
N SER A 211 2.80 -15.51 -3.31
CA SER A 211 3.77 -14.44 -3.54
C SER A 211 4.95 -14.46 -2.56
N ILE A 212 4.75 -15.05 -1.37
CA ILE A 212 5.78 -15.11 -0.32
C ILE A 212 6.97 -15.98 -0.76
N ASP A 213 6.73 -17.08 -1.45
CA ASP A 213 7.80 -17.92 -1.96
C ASP A 213 8.66 -17.19 -3.00
N TRP A 214 8.10 -16.17 -3.65
CA TRP A 214 8.83 -15.36 -4.61
C TRP A 214 9.91 -14.46 -3.99
N LEU A 215 9.84 -14.16 -2.69
CA LEU A 215 10.87 -13.39 -1.99
C LEU A 215 12.25 -14.05 -2.06
N LYS A 216 12.28 -15.39 -2.13
CA LYS A 216 13.53 -16.14 -2.32
C LYS A 216 14.05 -16.10 -3.77
N LYS A 217 13.15 -15.88 -4.72
CA LYS A 217 13.45 -15.89 -6.15
C LYS A 217 13.77 -14.49 -6.70
N PHE A 218 13.09 -13.46 -6.16
CA PHE A 218 13.17 -12.09 -6.63
C PHE A 218 13.61 -11.17 -5.49
N PRO A 219 14.92 -10.88 -5.35
CA PRO A 219 15.43 -10.04 -4.26
C PRO A 219 14.97 -8.58 -4.34
N ASN A 220 14.49 -8.16 -5.50
CA ASN A 220 13.92 -6.84 -5.75
C ASN A 220 12.39 -6.77 -5.56
N LEU A 221 11.77 -7.79 -4.96
CA LEU A 221 10.34 -7.81 -4.65
C LEU A 221 10.08 -7.32 -3.21
N ILE A 222 9.12 -6.40 -3.08
CA ILE A 222 8.53 -6.00 -1.80
C ILE A 222 7.03 -6.28 -1.88
N ILE A 223 6.50 -7.05 -0.93
CA ILE A 223 5.06 -7.32 -0.81
C ILE A 223 4.50 -6.44 0.30
N THR A 224 3.40 -5.73 0.08
CA THR A 224 2.71 -4.96 1.12
C THR A 224 1.36 -5.56 1.45
N ARG A 225 1.00 -5.61 2.73
CA ARG A 225 -0.29 -6.10 3.24
C ARG A 225 -0.80 -5.18 4.36
N THR A 226 -2.09 -5.26 4.67
CA THR A 226 -2.73 -4.39 5.65
C THR A 226 -3.70 -5.15 6.54
N PHE A 227 -3.85 -4.70 7.78
CA PHE A 227 -4.94 -5.15 8.66
C PHE A 227 -6.22 -4.31 8.50
N SER A 228 -6.20 -3.28 7.65
CA SER A 228 -7.33 -2.35 7.49
C SER A 228 -8.54 -2.96 6.78
N LYS A 229 -8.35 -3.98 5.93
CA LYS A 229 -9.40 -4.50 5.04
C LYS A 229 -10.06 -5.74 5.63
N ALA A 230 -9.67 -6.94 5.24
CA ALA A 230 -10.30 -8.19 5.68
C ALA A 230 -10.35 -8.36 7.19
N TYR A 231 -9.34 -7.88 7.90
CA TYR A 231 -9.27 -7.97 9.36
C TYR A 231 -10.14 -6.94 10.09
N GLY A 232 -10.72 -5.95 9.40
CA GLY A 232 -11.60 -4.94 9.98
C GLY A 232 -10.92 -3.98 10.98
N LEU A 233 -9.60 -3.81 10.89
CA LEU A 233 -8.80 -3.03 11.84
C LEU A 233 -8.32 -1.70 11.23
N ALA A 234 -9.11 -1.09 10.33
CA ALA A 234 -8.74 0.14 9.65
C ALA A 234 -8.37 1.28 10.62
N GLY A 235 -9.05 1.38 11.75
CA GLY A 235 -8.80 2.41 12.78
C GLY A 235 -7.46 2.27 13.50
N LEU A 236 -6.88 1.07 13.57
CA LEU A 236 -5.58 0.84 14.23
C LEU A 236 -4.38 1.28 13.39
N ARG A 237 -4.56 1.51 12.10
CA ARG A 237 -3.49 1.94 11.22
C ARG A 237 -2.29 1.00 11.23
N VAL A 238 -2.50 -0.29 11.01
CA VAL A 238 -1.41 -1.28 10.96
C VAL A 238 -1.33 -1.94 9.59
N GLY A 239 -0.14 -1.95 9.03
CA GLY A 239 0.23 -2.68 7.83
C GLY A 239 1.65 -3.23 7.96
N TYR A 240 2.05 -4.05 7.02
CA TYR A 240 3.39 -4.61 6.99
C TYR A 240 3.85 -4.86 5.56
N SER A 241 5.17 -4.83 5.36
CA SER A 241 5.80 -5.32 4.15
C SER A 241 6.68 -6.52 4.44
N LEU A 242 6.84 -7.34 3.40
CA LEU A 242 7.70 -8.51 3.37
C LEU A 242 8.73 -8.32 2.25
N SER A 243 10.00 -8.54 2.53
CA SER A 243 11.10 -8.45 1.56
C SER A 243 12.22 -9.43 1.92
N CYS A 244 13.20 -9.61 1.04
CA CYS A 244 14.41 -10.38 1.37
C CYS A 244 15.37 -9.59 2.26
#